data_9f9a55644cf1190c9e45070bede7dd4f
#
_entry.id   9f9a55644cf1190c9e45070bede7dd4f
#
_cell.length_a   1.000
_cell.length_b   1.000
_cell.length_c   1.000
_cell.angle_alpha   90.00
_cell.angle_beta   90.00
_cell.angle_gamma   90.00
#
_symmetry.space_group_name_H-M   'P 1'
#
loop_
_entity.id
_entity.type
_entity.pdbx_description
1 polymer ?
#
loop_
_entity_poly.entity_id
_entity_poly.type
_entity_poly.pdbx_seq_one_letter_code
_entity_poly.pdbx_strand_id
1 'polypeptide(L)'
;MAGEVEIEVILNEGVSQSLNSSLLNSCIEYLIYQRQQVPLPFHELKRIVEDQKKMYDDLDTGVSGARERPVVRRSLNSEEKKAVKVYEDLQCLFGHINKLFLSADVKSAMILLGSTAVSPKESYYVTFPRTNQGNHTDLSSRICGSSCRKMIRSLISNQELGSFKEISATSMLVFIQANRNSVIEWFRPKPTFKPPQRGQSCKIILRTNNEPELEDSTDEWIWFQAPVIVKGYRHKTGSAGL
;
A
#
# COMPACT_ATOMS: atom_id res chain seq x y z
N MET A 1 -14.83 23.85 -3.12
CA MET A 1 -13.60 23.39 -2.45
C MET A 1 -13.81 21.92 -2.14
N ALA A 2 -12.94 21.03 -2.57
CA ALA A 2 -13.01 19.63 -2.14
C ALA A 2 -12.68 19.63 -0.63
N GLY A 3 -13.61 19.18 0.22
CA GLY A 3 -13.36 19.06 1.64
C GLY A 3 -12.29 18.01 1.91
N GLU A 4 -11.47 18.24 2.92
CA GLU A 4 -10.56 17.24 3.45
C GLU A 4 -11.38 16.32 4.36
N VAL A 5 -11.36 15.02 4.07
CA VAL A 5 -12.00 13.99 4.92
C VAL A 5 -10.99 13.58 6.00
N GLU A 6 -11.41 13.58 7.26
CA GLU A 6 -10.58 13.12 8.37
C GLU A 6 -11.22 11.88 9.02
N ILE A 7 -10.42 10.83 9.21
CA ILE A 7 -10.85 9.56 9.81
C ILE A 7 -9.91 9.22 10.94
N GLU A 8 -10.42 9.21 12.16
CA GLU A 8 -9.67 8.81 13.34
C GLU A 8 -9.91 7.34 13.66
N VAL A 9 -8.83 6.60 13.91
CA VAL A 9 -8.87 5.18 14.28
C VAL A 9 -8.10 4.98 15.57
N ILE A 10 -8.82 4.69 16.65
CA ILE A 10 -8.21 4.42 17.95
C ILE A 10 -7.84 2.94 18.04
N LEU A 11 -6.56 2.64 18.17
CA LEU A 11 -6.04 1.28 18.34
C LEU A 11 -6.11 0.90 19.82
N ASN A 12 -6.66 -0.27 20.14
CA ASN A 12 -6.89 -0.68 21.52
C ASN A 12 -5.65 -1.28 22.19
N GLU A 13 -4.58 -1.50 21.46
CA GLU A 13 -3.42 -2.29 21.88
C GLU A 13 -2.14 -1.50 21.67
N GLY A 14 -1.06 -1.93 22.35
CA GLY A 14 0.25 -1.34 22.21
C GLY A 14 0.70 -1.33 20.73
N VAL A 15 1.34 -0.25 20.31
CA VAL A 15 1.79 -0.07 18.93
C VAL A 15 3.24 -0.52 18.81
N SER A 16 3.51 -1.35 17.82
CA SER A 16 4.85 -1.73 17.39
C SER A 16 5.13 -1.22 15.98
N GLN A 17 6.39 -1.14 15.63
CA GLN A 17 6.81 -0.76 14.28
C GLN A 17 6.27 -1.75 13.22
N SER A 18 6.21 -3.05 13.56
CA SER A 18 5.64 -4.08 12.69
C SER A 18 4.13 -3.92 12.51
N LEU A 19 3.40 -3.46 13.54
CA LEU A 19 1.98 -3.12 13.42
C LEU A 19 1.78 -1.93 12.48
N ASN A 20 2.55 -0.85 12.65
CA ASN A 20 2.43 0.34 11.81
C ASN A 20 2.70 0.03 10.33
N SER A 21 3.72 -0.79 10.03
CA SER A 21 3.98 -1.24 8.66
C SER A 21 2.83 -2.08 8.11
N SER A 22 2.25 -2.98 8.91
CA SER A 22 1.10 -3.81 8.52
C SER A 22 -0.15 -2.98 8.26
N LEU A 23 -0.39 -1.94 9.08
CA LEU A 23 -1.49 -0.99 8.88
C LEU A 23 -1.33 -0.23 7.56
N LEU A 24 -0.13 0.27 7.26
CA LEU A 24 0.12 0.96 5.99
C LEU A 24 -0.09 0.03 4.79
N ASN A 25 0.46 -1.18 4.83
CA ASN A 25 0.29 -2.16 3.76
C ASN A 25 -1.19 -2.50 3.54
N SER A 26 -1.95 -2.77 4.62
CA SER A 26 -3.38 -3.04 4.53
C SER A 26 -4.18 -1.84 4.02
N CYS A 27 -3.77 -0.62 4.39
CA CYS A 27 -4.37 0.60 3.87
C CYS A 27 -4.16 0.72 2.35
N ILE A 28 -2.94 0.48 1.86
CA ILE A 28 -2.61 0.49 0.44
C ILE A 28 -3.43 -0.57 -0.30
N GLU A 29 -3.46 -1.82 0.19
CA GLU A 29 -4.25 -2.91 -0.42
C GLU A 29 -5.73 -2.53 -0.54
N TYR A 30 -6.30 -1.99 0.52
CA TYR A 30 -7.69 -1.54 0.52
C TYR A 30 -7.93 -0.41 -0.48
N LEU A 31 -7.11 0.64 -0.46
CA LEU A 31 -7.30 1.82 -1.30
C LEU A 31 -7.18 1.50 -2.79
N ILE A 32 -6.18 0.72 -3.21
CA ILE A 32 -6.01 0.37 -4.63
C ILE A 32 -7.17 -0.45 -5.17
N TYR A 33 -7.77 -1.31 -4.35
CA TYR A 33 -8.95 -2.08 -4.73
C TYR A 33 -10.21 -1.21 -4.68
N GLN A 34 -10.47 -0.54 -3.57
CA GLN A 34 -11.66 0.29 -3.39
C GLN A 34 -11.75 1.44 -4.41
N ARG A 35 -10.61 2.03 -4.77
CA ARG A 35 -10.54 3.08 -5.80
C ARG A 35 -10.39 2.52 -7.22
N GLN A 36 -10.68 1.22 -7.41
CA GLN A 36 -10.69 0.54 -8.70
C GLN A 36 -9.39 0.74 -9.50
N GLN A 37 -8.26 0.83 -8.81
CA GLN A 37 -6.95 0.89 -9.45
C GLN A 37 -6.48 -0.49 -9.89
N VAL A 38 -6.98 -1.54 -9.25
CA VAL A 38 -6.82 -2.94 -9.63
C VAL A 38 -8.19 -3.62 -9.68
N PRO A 39 -8.40 -4.59 -10.58
CA PRO A 39 -9.70 -5.25 -10.73
C PRO A 39 -10.00 -6.28 -9.64
N LEU A 40 -8.99 -6.74 -8.91
CA LEU A 40 -9.10 -7.79 -7.91
C LEU A 40 -8.43 -7.38 -6.59
N PRO A 41 -8.92 -7.87 -5.44
CA PRO A 41 -8.23 -7.70 -4.17
C PRO A 41 -6.83 -8.31 -4.22
N PHE A 42 -5.91 -7.79 -3.39
CA PHE A 42 -4.50 -8.20 -3.41
C PHE A 42 -4.30 -9.71 -3.21
N HIS A 43 -5.05 -10.34 -2.32
CA HIS A 43 -4.95 -11.79 -2.09
C HIS A 43 -5.37 -12.64 -3.31
N GLU A 44 -6.34 -12.16 -4.10
CA GLU A 44 -6.73 -12.82 -5.35
C GLU A 44 -5.66 -12.62 -6.44
N LEU A 45 -5.08 -11.42 -6.54
CA LEU A 45 -3.94 -11.16 -7.43
C LEU A 45 -2.77 -12.09 -7.09
N LYS A 46 -2.46 -12.23 -5.79
CA LYS A 46 -1.44 -13.15 -5.29
C LYS A 46 -1.69 -14.57 -5.77
N ARG A 47 -2.90 -15.09 -5.55
CA ARG A 47 -3.28 -16.44 -5.96
C ARG A 47 -3.09 -16.68 -7.46
N ILE A 48 -3.58 -15.77 -8.29
CA ILE A 48 -3.44 -15.88 -9.75
C ILE A 48 -1.97 -15.92 -10.17
N VAL A 49 -1.13 -15.07 -9.60
CA VAL A 49 0.30 -15.01 -9.95
C VAL A 49 1.04 -16.26 -9.46
N GLU A 50 0.72 -16.75 -8.26
CA GLU A 50 1.33 -17.98 -7.72
C GLU A 50 0.92 -19.22 -8.53
N ASP A 51 -0.35 -19.34 -8.90
CA ASP A 51 -0.83 -20.44 -9.74
C ASP A 51 -0.18 -20.41 -11.13
N GLN A 52 0.00 -19.23 -11.71
CA GLN A 52 0.71 -19.07 -12.98
C GLN A 52 2.20 -19.48 -12.84
N LYS A 53 2.89 -19.09 -11.76
CA LYS A 53 4.29 -19.49 -11.54
C LYS A 53 4.42 -20.99 -11.42
N LYS A 54 3.55 -21.66 -10.65
CA LYS A 54 3.54 -23.11 -10.53
C LYS A 54 3.39 -23.82 -11.88
N MET A 55 2.47 -23.33 -12.73
CA MET A 55 2.29 -23.89 -14.08
C MET A 55 3.56 -23.78 -14.95
N TYR A 56 4.38 -22.75 -14.75
CA TYR A 56 5.66 -22.62 -15.46
C TYR A 56 6.75 -23.53 -14.87
N ASP A 57 6.84 -23.65 -13.57
CA ASP A 57 7.83 -24.47 -12.87
C ASP A 57 7.59 -25.97 -13.14
N ASP A 58 6.34 -26.43 -13.16
CA ASP A 58 5.96 -27.81 -13.50
C ASP A 58 6.30 -28.19 -14.95
N LEU A 59 6.36 -27.21 -15.84
CA LEU A 59 6.74 -27.41 -17.24
C LEU A 59 8.28 -27.53 -17.43
N ASP A 60 9.06 -26.94 -16.52
CA ASP A 60 10.54 -26.95 -16.59
C ASP A 60 11.13 -28.18 -15.90
N THR A 61 10.38 -28.82 -14.98
CA THR A 61 10.79 -30.04 -14.26
C THR A 61 10.42 -31.34 -15.00
N GLY A 62 10.13 -31.28 -16.31
CA GLY A 62 9.75 -32.40 -17.14
C GLY A 62 10.61 -33.63 -16.93
N VAL A 63 10.14 -34.54 -16.04
CA VAL A 63 10.62 -35.90 -15.91
C VAL A 63 10.48 -36.58 -17.28
N SER A 64 11.61 -36.85 -17.88
CA SER A 64 11.76 -37.56 -19.14
C SER A 64 11.02 -38.90 -19.11
N GLY A 65 10.08 -39.08 -19.97
CA GLY A 65 9.53 -40.40 -20.26
C GLY A 65 8.08 -40.38 -20.69
N ALA A 66 7.78 -40.01 -21.90
CA ALA A 66 6.78 -40.53 -22.82
C ALA A 66 6.21 -39.42 -23.75
N ARG A 67 6.48 -39.58 -25.04
CA ARG A 67 5.87 -38.98 -26.22
C ARG A 67 5.61 -37.47 -26.11
N GLU A 68 6.49 -36.72 -26.75
CA GLU A 68 6.43 -35.29 -27.04
C GLU A 68 5.09 -34.88 -27.71
N ARG A 69 4.19 -34.35 -26.89
CA ARG A 69 3.22 -33.40 -27.42
C ARG A 69 3.87 -32.02 -27.26
N PRO A 70 3.95 -31.18 -28.30
CA PRO A 70 4.48 -29.85 -28.17
C PRO A 70 3.58 -29.10 -27.17
N VAL A 71 4.10 -28.90 -25.96
CA VAL A 71 3.46 -28.04 -24.94
C VAL A 71 3.54 -26.63 -25.50
N VAL A 72 2.45 -26.17 -26.09
CA VAL A 72 2.31 -24.78 -26.53
C VAL A 72 2.48 -23.90 -25.30
N ARG A 73 3.65 -23.32 -25.13
CA ARG A 73 3.89 -22.31 -24.09
C ARG A 73 2.86 -21.21 -24.26
N ARG A 74 1.82 -21.24 -23.43
CA ARG A 74 0.81 -20.17 -23.42
C ARG A 74 1.51 -18.90 -22.92
N SER A 75 1.80 -17.98 -23.81
CA SER A 75 2.30 -16.66 -23.43
C SER A 75 1.22 -15.93 -22.63
N LEU A 76 1.63 -15.30 -21.52
CA LEU A 76 0.73 -14.45 -20.73
C LEU A 76 0.04 -13.44 -21.66
N ASN A 77 -1.26 -13.32 -21.52
CA ASN A 77 -1.99 -12.26 -22.20
C ASN A 77 -1.65 -10.87 -21.61
N SER A 78 -2.07 -9.80 -22.25
CA SER A 78 -1.74 -8.43 -21.83
C SER A 78 -2.25 -8.08 -20.42
N GLU A 79 -3.38 -8.64 -19.99
CA GLU A 79 -3.97 -8.39 -18.69
C GLU A 79 -3.24 -9.18 -17.59
N GLU A 80 -2.92 -10.43 -17.87
CA GLU A 80 -2.10 -11.28 -16.98
C GLU A 80 -0.73 -10.63 -16.72
N LYS A 81 -0.07 -10.11 -17.75
CA LYS A 81 1.20 -9.38 -17.60
C LYS A 81 1.07 -8.15 -16.69
N LYS A 82 -0.05 -7.41 -16.80
CA LYS A 82 -0.33 -6.27 -15.92
C LYS A 82 -0.57 -6.72 -14.48
N ALA A 83 -1.33 -7.79 -14.28
CA ALA A 83 -1.60 -8.35 -12.96
C ALA A 83 -0.29 -8.79 -12.27
N VAL A 84 0.56 -9.54 -12.98
CA VAL A 84 1.88 -9.95 -12.48
C VAL A 84 2.72 -8.74 -12.11
N LYS A 85 2.81 -7.75 -13.00
CA LYS A 85 3.61 -6.55 -12.76
C LYS A 85 3.14 -5.77 -11.54
N VAL A 86 1.83 -5.55 -11.41
CA VAL A 86 1.25 -4.85 -10.25
C VAL A 86 1.51 -5.62 -8.97
N TYR A 87 1.33 -6.94 -8.99
CA TYR A 87 1.60 -7.77 -7.83
C TYR A 87 3.08 -7.70 -7.39
N GLU A 88 4.01 -7.79 -8.33
CA GLU A 88 5.45 -7.71 -8.05
C GLU A 88 5.85 -6.32 -7.51
N ASP A 89 5.30 -5.24 -8.11
CA ASP A 89 5.53 -3.88 -7.65
C ASP A 89 5.02 -3.66 -6.21
N LEU A 90 3.84 -4.20 -5.87
CA LEU A 90 3.28 -4.14 -4.53
C LEU A 90 4.07 -4.99 -3.53
N GLN A 91 4.46 -6.20 -3.90
CA GLN A 91 5.30 -7.07 -3.06
C GLN A 91 6.64 -6.41 -2.73
N CYS A 92 7.28 -5.82 -3.74
CA CYS A 92 8.52 -5.06 -3.58
C CYS A 92 8.31 -3.89 -2.62
N LEU A 93 7.26 -3.09 -2.83
CA LEU A 93 6.92 -1.95 -1.99
C LEU A 93 6.68 -2.37 -0.53
N PHE A 94 5.85 -3.38 -0.29
CA PHE A 94 5.52 -3.87 1.05
C PHE A 94 6.74 -4.41 1.79
N GLY A 95 7.60 -5.15 1.10
CA GLY A 95 8.85 -5.64 1.67
C GLY A 95 9.77 -4.51 2.13
N HIS A 96 9.85 -3.43 1.37
CA HIS A 96 10.67 -2.26 1.73
C HIS A 96 10.00 -1.37 2.79
N ILE A 97 8.67 -1.25 2.81
CA ILE A 97 7.93 -0.60 3.89
C ILE A 97 8.21 -1.32 5.22
N ASN A 98 8.10 -2.65 5.26
CA ASN A 98 8.36 -3.42 6.47
C ASN A 98 9.79 -3.20 6.99
N LYS A 99 10.78 -3.25 6.11
CA LYS A 99 12.19 -2.98 6.47
C LYS A 99 12.39 -1.56 7.01
N LEU A 100 11.77 -0.58 6.37
CA LEU A 100 11.88 0.83 6.76
C LEU A 100 11.33 1.07 8.17
N PHE A 101 10.14 0.56 8.48
CA PHE A 101 9.56 0.73 9.82
C PHE A 101 10.39 0.07 10.92
N LEU A 102 11.14 -1.00 10.60
CA LEU A 102 12.05 -1.65 11.57
C LEU A 102 13.34 -0.86 11.80
N SER A 103 13.76 -0.03 10.84
CA SER A 103 15.05 0.68 10.87
C SER A 103 14.94 2.17 11.13
N ALA A 104 13.76 2.76 11.04
CA ALA A 104 13.56 4.20 11.13
C ALA A 104 12.25 4.56 11.85
N ASP A 105 12.28 5.70 12.55
CA ASP A 105 11.06 6.29 13.08
C ASP A 105 10.27 6.92 11.93
N VAL A 106 9.01 6.48 11.79
CA VAL A 106 8.10 6.96 10.76
C VAL A 106 6.98 7.76 11.40
N LYS A 107 6.87 9.02 11.00
CA LYS A 107 5.81 9.93 11.48
C LYS A 107 4.52 9.72 10.70
N SER A 108 4.62 9.65 9.38
CA SER A 108 3.45 9.57 8.50
C SER A 108 3.80 8.95 7.15
N ALA A 109 2.77 8.56 6.41
CA ALA A 109 2.89 8.16 5.02
C ALA A 109 1.88 8.91 4.17
N MET A 110 2.18 9.04 2.87
CA MET A 110 1.28 9.62 1.90
C MET A 110 1.16 8.71 0.69
N ILE A 111 -0.07 8.37 0.35
CA ILE A 111 -0.43 7.59 -0.83
C ILE A 111 -1.11 8.52 -1.81
N LEU A 112 -0.57 8.67 -3.00
CA LEU A 112 -1.08 9.54 -4.04
C LEU A 112 -1.57 8.71 -5.22
N LEU A 113 -2.80 8.94 -5.64
CA LEU A 113 -3.37 8.38 -6.86
C LEU A 113 -3.42 9.46 -7.94
N GLY A 114 -2.58 9.34 -8.94
CA GLY A 114 -2.42 10.32 -10.01
C GLY A 114 -1.17 10.08 -10.85
N SER A 115 -1.01 10.81 -11.92
CA SER A 115 0.17 10.71 -12.78
C SER A 115 1.41 11.42 -12.21
N THR A 116 1.20 12.40 -11.33
CA THR A 116 2.30 13.18 -10.71
C THR A 116 2.03 13.42 -9.23
N ALA A 117 3.08 13.66 -8.47
CA ALA A 117 2.99 13.98 -7.05
C ALA A 117 2.52 15.43 -6.78
N VAL A 118 2.65 16.32 -7.76
CA VAL A 118 2.29 17.74 -7.62
C VAL A 118 0.77 17.95 -7.75
N SER A 119 0.12 17.19 -8.61
CA SER A 119 -1.32 17.30 -8.86
C SER A 119 -1.95 15.91 -8.96
N PRO A 120 -2.04 15.17 -7.84
CA PRO A 120 -2.75 13.91 -7.81
C PRO A 120 -4.26 14.14 -7.92
N LYS A 121 -4.98 13.11 -8.31
CA LYS A 121 -6.45 13.10 -8.26
C LYS A 121 -6.95 12.89 -6.85
N GLU A 122 -6.26 12.03 -6.11
CA GLU A 122 -6.54 11.73 -4.71
C GLU A 122 -5.24 11.63 -3.91
N SER A 123 -5.33 12.05 -2.64
CA SER A 123 -4.25 11.94 -1.67
C SER A 123 -4.75 11.38 -0.34
N TYR A 124 -4.01 10.44 0.22
CA TYR A 124 -4.30 9.82 1.50
C TYR A 124 -3.10 10.02 2.42
N TYR A 125 -3.31 10.74 3.51
CA TYR A 125 -2.30 11.02 4.50
C TYR A 125 -2.54 10.16 5.73
N VAL A 126 -1.60 9.27 6.06
CA VAL A 126 -1.71 8.35 7.20
C VAL A 126 -0.71 8.78 8.26
N THR A 127 -1.19 9.10 9.48
CA THR A 127 -0.33 9.38 10.62
C THR A 127 -0.27 8.17 11.54
N PHE A 128 0.92 7.89 12.05
CA PHE A 128 1.16 6.75 12.93
C PHE A 128 1.37 7.22 14.37
N PRO A 129 0.85 6.47 15.37
CA PRO A 129 1.21 6.70 16.75
C PRO A 129 2.69 6.39 16.95
N ARG A 130 3.35 7.15 17.82
CA ARG A 130 4.76 6.91 18.13
C ARG A 130 4.93 5.59 18.88
N THR A 131 5.95 4.85 18.50
CA THR A 131 6.34 3.63 19.18
C THR A 131 7.41 3.98 20.20
N ASN A 132 7.25 3.56 21.46
CA ASN A 132 8.32 3.67 22.45
C ASN A 132 9.48 2.77 21.98
N GLN A 133 10.65 3.38 21.77
CA GLN A 133 11.89 2.65 21.49
C GLN A 133 12.17 1.75 22.70
N GLY A 134 12.01 0.45 22.52
CA GLY A 134 12.29 -0.54 23.57
C GLY A 134 11.32 -1.72 23.62
N ASN A 135 10.12 -1.58 23.12
CA ASN A 135 9.18 -2.69 23.06
C ASN A 135 9.17 -3.34 21.67
N HIS A 136 10.22 -4.08 21.36
CA HIS A 136 10.20 -5.10 20.28
C HIS A 136 9.33 -6.30 20.67
N THR A 137 8.18 -6.07 21.29
CA THR A 137 7.21 -7.14 21.45
C THR A 137 6.66 -7.44 20.06
N ASP A 138 7.07 -8.56 19.51
CA ASP A 138 6.39 -9.18 18.37
C ASP A 138 4.92 -9.37 18.74
N LEU A 139 4.11 -8.36 18.39
CA LEU A 139 2.67 -8.46 18.54
C LEU A 139 2.22 -9.68 17.75
N SER A 140 1.46 -10.57 18.40
CA SER A 140 0.99 -11.77 17.73
C SER A 140 0.28 -11.39 16.42
N SER A 141 0.39 -12.21 15.39
CA SER A 141 -0.25 -11.99 14.09
C SER A 141 -1.77 -11.76 14.21
N ARG A 142 -2.38 -12.28 15.29
CA ARG A 142 -3.79 -12.08 15.61
C ARG A 142 -4.11 -10.63 15.97
N ILE A 143 -3.26 -9.98 16.76
CA ILE A 143 -3.37 -8.56 17.17
C ILE A 143 -3.22 -7.65 15.97
N CYS A 144 -2.18 -7.88 15.15
CA CYS A 144 -1.98 -7.18 13.90
C CYS A 144 -3.21 -7.26 12.98
N GLY A 145 -3.75 -8.46 12.80
CA GLY A 145 -4.95 -8.67 11.98
C GLY A 145 -6.21 -7.99 12.54
N SER A 146 -6.34 -7.91 13.87
CA SER A 146 -7.45 -7.21 14.54
C SER A 146 -7.41 -5.71 14.26
N SER A 147 -6.27 -5.09 14.47
CA SER A 147 -6.05 -3.65 14.27
C SER A 147 -6.21 -3.25 12.79
N CYS A 148 -5.69 -4.04 11.86
CA CYS A 148 -5.90 -3.83 10.42
C CYS A 148 -7.39 -3.89 10.05
N ARG A 149 -8.12 -4.90 10.55
CA ARG A 149 -9.58 -4.99 10.31
C ARG A 149 -10.35 -3.82 10.91
N LYS A 150 -9.95 -3.33 12.09
CA LYS A 150 -10.57 -2.14 12.70
C LYS A 150 -10.38 -0.91 11.83
N MET A 151 -9.15 -0.66 11.38
CA MET A 151 -8.86 0.44 10.46
C MET A 151 -9.68 0.34 9.17
N ILE A 152 -9.68 -0.82 8.51
CA ILE A 152 -10.43 -1.01 7.26
C ILE A 152 -11.94 -0.80 7.47
N ARG A 153 -12.51 -1.27 8.59
CA ARG A 153 -13.93 -1.00 8.90
C ARG A 153 -14.20 0.49 9.04
N SER A 154 -13.34 1.24 9.72
CA SER A 154 -13.49 2.70 9.84
C SER A 154 -13.45 3.38 8.47
N LEU A 155 -12.58 2.95 7.56
CA LEU A 155 -12.53 3.46 6.19
C LEU A 155 -13.80 3.14 5.39
N ILE A 156 -14.29 1.89 5.50
CA ILE A 156 -15.52 1.46 4.80
C ILE A 156 -16.76 2.21 5.33
N SER A 157 -16.83 2.44 6.63
CA SER A 157 -18.00 3.06 7.27
C SER A 157 -18.06 4.57 7.09
N ASN A 158 -16.99 5.19 6.60
CA ASN A 158 -16.95 6.64 6.39
C ASN A 158 -17.68 7.04 5.11
N GLN A 159 -18.81 7.72 5.25
CA GLN A 159 -19.66 8.12 4.13
C GLN A 159 -18.99 9.18 3.24
N GLU A 160 -18.20 10.09 3.81
CA GLU A 160 -17.52 11.14 3.05
C GLU A 160 -16.44 10.56 2.14
N LEU A 161 -15.65 9.59 2.64
CA LEU A 161 -14.72 8.84 1.82
C LEU A 161 -15.43 8.06 0.72
N GLY A 162 -16.59 7.47 1.04
CA GLY A 162 -17.43 6.78 0.07
C GLY A 162 -17.99 7.69 -1.03
N SER A 163 -18.14 8.99 -0.75
CA SER A 163 -18.64 9.98 -1.70
C SER A 163 -17.59 10.53 -2.68
N PHE A 164 -16.31 10.13 -2.54
CA PHE A 164 -15.26 10.57 -3.45
C PHE A 164 -15.60 10.17 -4.89
N LYS A 165 -15.45 11.13 -5.80
CA LYS A 165 -15.68 10.90 -7.23
C LYS A 165 -14.80 9.76 -7.73
N GLU A 166 -15.36 8.95 -8.60
CA GLU A 166 -14.59 7.89 -9.25
C GLU A 166 -13.43 8.46 -10.07
N ILE A 167 -12.32 7.77 -10.03
CA ILE A 167 -11.14 8.08 -10.83
C ILE A 167 -10.81 6.91 -11.76
N SER A 168 -10.35 7.23 -12.97
CA SER A 168 -9.80 6.20 -13.88
C SER A 168 -8.54 5.58 -13.30
N ALA A 169 -8.23 4.35 -13.71
CA ALA A 169 -6.96 3.71 -13.34
C ALA A 169 -5.78 4.64 -13.66
N THR A 170 -4.92 4.84 -12.67
CA THR A 170 -3.81 5.79 -12.70
C THR A 170 -2.61 5.21 -11.96
N SER A 171 -1.55 5.99 -11.81
CA SER A 171 -0.39 5.59 -11.02
C SER A 171 -0.61 5.84 -9.54
N MET A 172 -0.07 4.96 -8.70
CA MET A 172 0.05 5.16 -7.27
C MET A 172 1.50 5.46 -6.92
N LEU A 173 1.72 6.54 -6.19
CA LEU A 173 3.00 6.93 -5.62
C LEU A 173 2.90 6.89 -4.10
N VAL A 174 3.95 6.42 -3.44
CA VAL A 174 4.02 6.35 -1.97
C VAL A 174 5.20 7.16 -1.47
N PHE A 175 4.91 8.00 -0.48
CA PHE A 175 5.89 8.79 0.24
C PHE A 175 5.81 8.44 1.73
N ILE A 176 6.93 8.44 2.40
CA ILE A 176 7.03 8.20 3.84
C ILE A 176 7.79 9.34 4.48
N GLN A 177 7.27 9.87 5.56
CA GLN A 177 7.92 10.91 6.35
C GLN A 177 8.65 10.25 7.52
N ALA A 178 9.96 10.35 7.50
CA ALA A 178 10.84 9.78 8.51
C ALA A 178 11.90 10.79 8.94
N ASN A 179 12.60 10.50 10.04
CA ASN A 179 13.68 11.35 10.51
C ASN A 179 14.77 11.47 9.43
N ARG A 180 15.29 12.68 9.23
CA ARG A 180 16.31 13.00 8.22
C ARG A 180 17.58 12.17 8.36
N ASN A 181 17.93 11.83 9.59
CA ASN A 181 19.15 11.08 9.90
C ASN A 181 18.98 9.57 9.71
N SER A 182 17.78 9.11 9.34
CA SER A 182 17.54 7.69 9.09
C SER A 182 18.28 7.22 7.84
N VAL A 183 18.99 6.10 7.95
CA VAL A 183 19.66 5.46 6.80
C VAL A 183 18.61 4.65 6.04
N ILE A 184 18.10 5.22 4.96
CA ILE A 184 17.06 4.62 4.13
C ILE A 184 17.60 4.46 2.71
N GLU A 185 18.07 3.26 2.37
CA GLU A 185 18.75 3.02 1.09
C GLU A 185 17.80 2.99 -0.11
N TRP A 186 16.64 2.35 0.03
CA TRP A 186 15.74 2.12 -1.11
C TRP A 186 14.85 3.32 -1.44
N PHE A 187 14.36 4.03 -0.43
CA PHE A 187 13.53 5.20 -0.64
C PHE A 187 14.39 6.43 -0.98
N ARG A 188 13.92 7.26 -1.90
CA ARG A 188 14.64 8.44 -2.36
C ARG A 188 14.27 9.66 -1.51
N PRO A 189 15.22 10.36 -0.88
CA PRO A 189 14.93 11.56 -0.10
C PRO A 189 14.34 12.67 -0.96
N LYS A 190 13.32 13.33 -0.45
CA LYS A 190 12.59 14.44 -1.08
C LYS A 190 12.41 15.59 -0.08
N PRO A 191 13.47 16.27 0.36
CA PRO A 191 13.41 17.30 1.40
C PRO A 191 12.53 18.49 1.03
N THR A 192 12.36 18.77 -0.27
CA THR A 192 11.53 19.89 -0.77
C THR A 192 10.10 19.49 -1.09
N PHE A 193 9.73 18.21 -0.93
CA PHE A 193 8.37 17.76 -1.20
C PHE A 193 7.40 18.36 -0.19
N LYS A 194 6.30 18.89 -0.72
CA LYS A 194 5.18 19.39 0.07
C LYS A 194 3.91 18.60 -0.29
N PRO A 195 3.11 18.21 0.72
CA PRO A 195 1.83 17.57 0.48
C PRO A 195 0.98 18.37 -0.51
N PRO A 196 0.35 17.72 -1.49
CA PRO A 196 -0.51 18.40 -2.45
C PRO A 196 -1.75 18.95 -1.75
N GLN A 197 -2.15 20.16 -2.14
CA GLN A 197 -3.35 20.84 -1.62
C GLN A 197 -4.55 20.72 -2.57
N ARG A 198 -4.38 20.05 -3.71
CA ARG A 198 -5.41 19.90 -4.75
C ARG A 198 -5.81 18.44 -4.88
N GLY A 199 -7.04 18.22 -5.33
CA GLY A 199 -7.62 16.89 -5.46
C GLY A 199 -8.49 16.53 -4.26
N GLN A 200 -9.04 15.32 -4.26
CA GLN A 200 -9.76 14.77 -3.13
C GLN A 200 -8.73 14.30 -2.10
N SER A 201 -8.89 14.66 -0.83
CA SER A 201 -7.93 14.33 0.21
C SER A 201 -8.60 13.66 1.41
N CYS A 202 -7.93 12.63 1.95
CA CYS A 202 -8.35 11.94 3.15
C CYS A 202 -7.16 11.82 4.11
N LYS A 203 -7.37 12.24 5.36
CA LYS A 203 -6.41 12.11 6.44
C LYS A 203 -6.85 10.99 7.37
N ILE A 204 -6.02 9.99 7.54
CA ILE A 204 -6.25 8.82 8.39
C ILE A 204 -5.34 8.96 9.61
N ILE A 205 -5.91 9.18 10.78
CA ILE A 205 -5.19 9.39 12.02
C ILE A 205 -5.27 8.11 12.85
N LEU A 206 -4.14 7.44 12.98
CA LEU A 206 -4.03 6.26 13.85
C LEU A 206 -3.55 6.72 15.22
N ARG A 207 -4.31 6.44 16.27
CA ARG A 207 -3.98 6.79 17.66
C ARG A 207 -4.09 5.60 18.58
N THR A 208 -3.47 5.71 19.75
CA THR A 208 -3.65 4.79 20.87
C THR A 208 -4.30 5.51 22.06
N ASN A 209 -4.98 4.75 22.91
CA ASN A 209 -5.59 5.32 24.13
C ASN A 209 -4.58 5.94 25.11
N ASN A 210 -3.31 5.57 25.03
CA ASN A 210 -2.23 5.98 25.92
C ASN A 210 -1.14 6.75 25.17
N GLU A 211 -1.51 7.60 24.24
CA GLU A 211 -0.52 8.44 23.56
C GLU A 211 0.02 9.48 24.56
N PRO A 212 1.33 9.49 24.88
CA PRO A 212 1.87 10.54 25.71
C PRO A 212 1.72 11.88 24.98
N GLU A 213 1.26 12.91 25.69
CA GLU A 213 1.36 14.29 25.20
C GLU A 213 2.83 14.58 24.96
N LEU A 214 3.20 14.69 23.70
CA LEU A 214 4.59 14.85 23.31
C LEU A 214 4.88 16.31 23.02
N GLU A 215 5.87 16.81 23.75
CA GLU A 215 6.59 18.03 23.39
C GLU A 215 7.11 17.90 21.95
N ASP A 216 7.03 18.98 21.18
CA ASP A 216 7.56 19.06 19.82
C ASP A 216 9.05 18.66 19.85
N SER A 217 9.34 17.44 19.45
CA SER A 217 10.72 17.02 19.29
C SER A 217 11.36 17.86 18.19
N THR A 218 12.58 18.33 18.43
CA THR A 218 13.41 19.07 17.46
C THR A 218 13.81 18.22 16.25
N ASP A 219 13.16 17.08 16.03
CA ASP A 219 13.46 16.15 14.97
C ASP A 219 13.15 16.76 13.59
N GLU A 220 14.14 16.73 12.72
CA GLU A 220 13.98 17.13 11.33
C GLU A 220 13.32 16.01 10.52
N TRP A 221 12.05 16.16 10.19
CA TRP A 221 11.28 15.22 9.40
C TRP A 221 11.33 15.58 7.91
N ILE A 222 11.76 14.63 7.07
CA ILE A 222 11.73 14.79 5.62
C ILE A 222 10.95 13.68 4.95
N TRP A 223 10.51 13.94 3.72
CA TRP A 223 9.83 12.95 2.90
C TRP A 223 10.80 12.08 2.12
N PHE A 224 10.47 10.81 2.01
CA PHE A 224 11.16 9.82 1.19
C PHE A 224 10.17 9.19 0.22
N GLN A 225 10.50 9.16 -1.06
CA GLN A 225 9.64 8.59 -2.09
C GLN A 225 10.04 7.15 -2.41
N ALA A 226 9.08 6.25 -2.47
CA ALA A 226 9.29 4.92 -3.04
C ALA A 226 9.69 5.03 -4.51
N PRO A 227 10.76 4.34 -4.98
CA PRO A 227 11.16 4.38 -6.39
C PRO A 227 10.19 3.64 -7.30
N VAL A 228 9.43 2.70 -6.78
CA VAL A 228 8.38 1.95 -7.48
C VAL A 228 7.13 2.80 -7.62
N ILE A 229 6.59 2.84 -8.83
CA ILE A 229 5.29 3.46 -9.15
C ILE A 229 4.37 2.34 -9.59
N VAL A 230 3.36 2.05 -8.79
CA VAL A 230 2.37 1.02 -9.12
C VAL A 230 1.38 1.59 -10.13
N LYS A 231 1.30 0.96 -11.31
CA LYS A 231 0.37 1.39 -12.37
C LYS A 231 -0.94 0.64 -12.27
N GLY A 232 -2.01 1.34 -11.96
CA GLY A 232 -3.35 0.77 -11.97
C GLY A 232 -3.76 0.29 -13.37
N TYR A 233 -4.64 -0.73 -13.40
CA TYR A 233 -5.23 -1.24 -14.62
C TYR A 233 -6.66 -1.71 -14.36
N ARG A 234 -7.47 -1.75 -15.44
CA ARG A 234 -8.83 -2.30 -15.41
C ARG A 234 -8.94 -3.43 -16.41
N HIS A 235 -9.80 -4.40 -16.16
CA HIS A 235 -10.18 -5.33 -17.20
C HIS A 235 -10.82 -4.56 -18.36
N LYS A 236 -10.45 -4.91 -19.58
CA LYS A 236 -11.27 -4.51 -20.72
C LYS A 236 -12.58 -5.28 -20.58
N THR A 237 -13.65 -4.61 -20.21
CA THR A 237 -14.99 -5.17 -20.43
C THR A 237 -15.09 -5.45 -21.92
N GLY A 238 -15.04 -6.74 -22.30
CA GLY A 238 -15.39 -7.12 -23.66
C GLY A 238 -16.75 -6.52 -23.94
N SER A 239 -16.87 -5.69 -24.95
CA SER A 239 -18.17 -5.33 -25.52
C SER A 239 -18.81 -6.65 -25.92
N ALA A 240 -19.63 -7.21 -25.05
CA ALA A 240 -20.62 -8.18 -25.48
C ALA A 240 -21.52 -7.39 -26.45
N GLY A 241 -21.26 -7.59 -27.73
CA GLY A 241 -22.14 -7.07 -28.78
C GLY A 241 -23.54 -7.61 -28.51
N LEU A 242 -24.47 -6.72 -28.37
CA LEU A 242 -25.89 -6.94 -28.59
C LEU A 242 -26.13 -7.14 -30.07
#